data_6b3f5f3a53c2cc65a216b0f6abd2dac6
#
_entry.id   6b3f5f3a53c2cc65a216b0f6abd2dac6
#
_cell.length_a   1.000
_cell.length_b   1.000
_cell.length_c   1.000
_cell.angle_alpha   90.00
_cell.angle_beta   90.00
_cell.angle_gamma   90.00
#
_symmetry.space_group_name_H-M   'P 1'
#
loop_
_entity.id
_entity.type
_entity.pdbx_description
1 polymer ?
#
loop_
_entity_poly.entity_id
_entity_poly.type
_entity_poly.pdbx_seq_one_letter_code
_entity_poly.pdbx_strand_id
1 'polypeptide(L)'
;MKFFLRHVILIVSFSSIAQTFTNPILSGAYPDPSICVVDGDFYLVNSSFEYFPGLPIHKSKDLVNWELIGYGLDRENQCNGTNNLVDVQSNGGIHAPTIRYHEGIFYIITTNIYSPVKGPTQFINFIITAEDPAGSWSEPHIIEGAPGIDPDLFFDDDGKVWFVGTHDKGDKNANGIGELWVQELDLTKWQLKGERTSVWTGACGGCCLEGPHMYKREGTYYLMAAEGGTSFNHAVMIAASDKITGPYDSNPRNP
;
A
#
# COMPACT_ATOMS: atom_id res chain seq x y z
N MET A 1 16.79 50.62 -54.30
CA MET A 1 15.59 49.84 -54.10
C MET A 1 15.80 48.97 -52.86
N LYS A 2 15.28 49.40 -51.66
CA LYS A 2 15.44 48.68 -50.39
C LYS A 2 14.24 47.77 -50.18
N PHE A 3 14.46 46.45 -50.19
CA PHE A 3 13.45 45.45 -49.83
C PHE A 3 13.31 45.38 -48.32
N PHE A 4 12.17 45.78 -47.79
CA PHE A 4 11.79 45.53 -46.40
C PHE A 4 11.15 44.12 -46.30
N LEU A 5 11.90 43.18 -45.70
CA LEU A 5 11.36 41.86 -45.39
C LEU A 5 10.51 41.96 -44.10
N ARG A 6 9.17 41.92 -44.28
CA ARG A 6 8.21 41.86 -43.15
C ARG A 6 8.19 40.43 -42.59
N HIS A 7 8.71 40.25 -41.40
CA HIS A 7 8.56 39.02 -40.64
C HIS A 7 7.13 39.01 -40.05
N VAL A 8 6.34 38.03 -40.46
CA VAL A 8 5.05 37.73 -39.83
C VAL A 8 5.33 36.75 -38.71
N ILE A 9 5.20 37.21 -37.45
CA ILE A 9 5.25 36.36 -36.29
C ILE A 9 3.87 35.74 -36.13
N LEU A 10 3.76 34.41 -36.38
CA LEU A 10 2.57 33.63 -36.12
C LEU A 10 2.56 33.27 -34.63
N ILE A 11 1.73 33.94 -33.83
CA ILE A 11 1.48 33.62 -32.44
C ILE A 11 0.49 32.45 -32.41
N VAL A 12 0.97 31.23 -32.21
CA VAL A 12 0.12 30.05 -31.93
C VAL A 12 -0.20 30.07 -30.45
N SER A 13 -1.41 30.51 -30.09
CA SER A 13 -1.93 30.37 -28.72
C SER A 13 -2.38 28.93 -28.49
N PHE A 14 -1.66 28.21 -27.65
CA PHE A 14 -2.13 26.95 -27.08
C PHE A 14 -3.12 27.29 -25.97
N SER A 15 -4.40 27.06 -26.22
CA SER A 15 -5.39 27.03 -25.14
C SER A 15 -5.21 25.75 -24.36
N SER A 16 -4.54 25.81 -23.23
CA SER A 16 -4.58 24.71 -22.26
C SER A 16 -5.96 24.70 -21.61
N ILE A 17 -6.77 23.70 -21.94
CA ILE A 17 -8.01 23.43 -21.22
C ILE A 17 -7.59 22.80 -19.90
N ALA A 18 -7.72 23.55 -18.81
CA ALA A 18 -7.54 22.97 -17.47
C ALA A 18 -8.68 21.97 -17.26
N GLN A 19 -8.33 20.70 -17.09
CA GLN A 19 -9.29 19.70 -16.64
C GLN A 19 -9.57 19.94 -15.15
N THR A 20 -10.84 20.11 -14.81
CA THR A 20 -11.31 20.21 -13.43
C THR A 20 -12.02 18.91 -13.07
N PHE A 21 -11.87 18.48 -11.81
CA PHE A 21 -12.63 17.36 -11.25
C PHE A 21 -13.25 17.78 -9.92
N THR A 22 -14.23 17.00 -9.47
CA THR A 22 -14.93 17.26 -8.20
C THR A 22 -14.54 16.17 -7.20
N ASN A 23 -14.16 16.57 -6.00
CA ASN A 23 -13.93 15.65 -4.89
C ASN A 23 -15.25 15.36 -4.14
N PRO A 24 -15.40 14.11 -3.61
CA PRO A 24 -14.50 12.96 -3.76
C PRO A 24 -14.60 12.37 -5.19
N ILE A 25 -13.44 12.00 -5.77
CA ILE A 25 -13.37 11.31 -7.06
C ILE A 25 -13.96 9.89 -7.02
N LEU A 26 -13.98 9.29 -5.83
CA LEU A 26 -14.57 8.01 -5.53
C LEU A 26 -15.42 8.15 -4.26
N SER A 27 -16.75 8.17 -4.42
CA SER A 27 -17.69 8.36 -3.31
C SER A 27 -17.94 7.05 -2.58
N GLY A 28 -17.87 7.06 -1.24
CA GLY A 28 -18.09 5.90 -0.39
C GLY A 28 -16.98 5.75 0.66
N ALA A 29 -16.89 4.55 1.26
CA ALA A 29 -15.85 4.20 2.20
C ALA A 29 -14.75 3.41 1.48
N TYR A 30 -13.71 4.10 1.05
CA TYR A 30 -12.55 3.55 0.36
C TYR A 30 -11.26 4.02 1.06
N PRO A 31 -11.02 3.60 2.33
CA PRO A 31 -9.84 4.00 3.08
C PRO A 31 -8.59 3.24 2.62
N ASP A 32 -7.44 3.70 3.07
CA ASP A 32 -6.13 3.06 2.89
C ASP A 32 -5.83 2.71 1.42
N PRO A 33 -5.84 3.70 0.51
CA PRO A 33 -5.68 3.43 -0.91
C PRO A 33 -4.25 3.01 -1.25
N SER A 34 -4.12 1.93 -2.03
CA SER A 34 -2.86 1.56 -2.68
C SER A 34 -3.04 1.44 -4.18
N ILE A 35 -2.08 1.97 -4.94
CA ILE A 35 -2.14 2.05 -6.40
C ILE A 35 -0.91 1.37 -7.01
N CYS A 36 -1.12 0.61 -8.10
CA CYS A 36 -0.08 0.24 -9.05
C CYS A 36 -0.44 0.66 -10.47
N VAL A 37 0.57 0.70 -11.34
CA VAL A 37 0.41 1.12 -12.75
C VAL A 37 0.91 0.00 -13.65
N VAL A 38 0.07 -0.43 -14.58
CA VAL A 38 0.42 -1.46 -15.57
C VAL A 38 -0.08 -1.01 -16.94
N ASP A 39 0.83 -0.93 -17.91
CA ASP A 39 0.53 -0.55 -19.31
C ASP A 39 -0.27 0.76 -19.46
N GLY A 40 -0.06 1.71 -18.55
CA GLY A 40 -0.72 3.01 -18.53
C GLY A 40 -2.11 3.01 -17.88
N ASP A 41 -2.58 1.89 -17.35
CA ASP A 41 -3.76 1.77 -16.51
C ASP A 41 -3.39 1.80 -15.03
N PHE A 42 -4.19 2.50 -14.22
CA PHE A 42 -4.06 2.57 -12.78
C PHE A 42 -5.00 1.58 -12.13
N TYR A 43 -4.50 0.81 -11.17
CA TYR A 43 -5.27 -0.13 -10.36
C TYR A 43 -5.19 0.27 -8.90
N LEU A 44 -6.35 0.41 -8.27
CA LEU A 44 -6.51 0.85 -6.89
C LEU A 44 -7.18 -0.25 -6.08
N VAL A 45 -6.66 -0.53 -4.89
CA VAL A 45 -7.29 -1.37 -3.89
C VAL A 45 -7.45 -0.59 -2.58
N ASN A 46 -8.47 -0.93 -1.80
CA ASN A 46 -8.78 -0.28 -0.52
C ASN A 46 -9.09 -1.31 0.56
N SER A 47 -8.97 -0.89 1.83
CA SER A 47 -9.48 -1.63 2.97
C SER A 47 -10.97 -1.90 2.84
N SER A 48 -11.40 -3.04 3.34
CA SER A 48 -12.82 -3.41 3.38
C SER A 48 -13.32 -3.79 4.77
N PHE A 49 -12.41 -3.80 5.75
CA PHE A 49 -12.74 -4.16 7.14
C PHE A 49 -13.54 -5.45 7.23
N GLU A 50 -14.67 -5.44 7.97
CA GLU A 50 -15.60 -6.55 8.10
C GLU A 50 -16.52 -6.78 6.89
N TYR A 51 -16.46 -5.91 5.87
CA TYR A 51 -17.38 -6.02 4.73
C TYR A 51 -16.94 -7.06 3.70
N PHE A 52 -17.92 -7.77 3.17
CA PHE A 52 -17.74 -8.78 2.12
C PHE A 52 -18.70 -8.48 0.93
N PRO A 53 -18.25 -8.61 -0.34
CA PRO A 53 -16.91 -8.95 -0.80
C PRO A 53 -15.86 -7.96 -0.35
N GLY A 54 -14.62 -8.47 -0.07
CA GLY A 54 -13.52 -7.68 0.42
C GLY A 54 -12.51 -7.28 -0.65
N LEU A 55 -11.69 -6.26 -0.35
CA LEU A 55 -10.66 -5.75 -1.24
C LEU A 55 -11.23 -5.26 -2.59
N PRO A 56 -12.06 -4.21 -2.62
CA PRO A 56 -12.58 -3.66 -3.87
C PRO A 56 -11.43 -3.16 -4.75
N ILE A 57 -11.47 -3.54 -6.03
CA ILE A 57 -10.45 -3.21 -7.01
C ILE A 57 -11.04 -2.30 -8.06
N HIS A 58 -10.46 -1.12 -8.19
CA HIS A 58 -10.87 -0.16 -9.20
C HIS A 58 -9.79 0.03 -10.25
N LYS A 59 -10.21 0.39 -11.46
CA LYS A 59 -9.34 0.71 -12.59
C LYS A 59 -9.60 2.12 -13.08
N SER A 60 -8.55 2.83 -13.47
CA SER A 60 -8.64 4.16 -14.08
C SER A 60 -7.55 4.36 -15.13
N LYS A 61 -7.78 5.28 -16.08
CA LYS A 61 -6.78 5.76 -17.04
C LYS A 61 -6.25 7.17 -16.71
N ASP A 62 -6.87 7.86 -15.77
CA ASP A 62 -6.63 9.28 -15.52
C ASP A 62 -6.60 9.68 -14.04
N LEU A 63 -6.73 8.70 -13.12
CA LEU A 63 -6.79 8.89 -11.67
C LEU A 63 -8.03 9.66 -11.16
N VAL A 64 -8.96 9.98 -12.05
CA VAL A 64 -10.19 10.74 -11.75
C VAL A 64 -11.42 9.88 -11.94
N ASN A 65 -11.49 9.19 -13.08
CA ASN A 65 -12.61 8.32 -13.43
C ASN A 65 -12.24 6.87 -13.10
N TRP A 66 -12.90 6.33 -12.07
CA TRP A 66 -12.63 4.99 -11.55
C TRP A 66 -13.80 4.04 -11.82
N GLU A 67 -13.50 2.85 -12.29
CA GLU A 67 -14.44 1.75 -12.50
C GLU A 67 -14.13 0.61 -11.51
N LEU A 68 -15.13 0.15 -10.77
CA LEU A 68 -15.01 -1.05 -9.95
C LEU A 68 -14.98 -2.27 -10.89
N ILE A 69 -13.86 -2.98 -10.93
CA ILE A 69 -13.65 -4.12 -11.83
C ILE A 69 -13.77 -5.48 -11.15
N GLY A 70 -13.74 -5.53 -9.82
CA GLY A 70 -13.81 -6.78 -9.05
C GLY A 70 -13.45 -6.61 -7.58
N TYR A 71 -13.24 -7.75 -6.93
CA TYR A 71 -12.86 -7.85 -5.54
C TYR A 71 -11.77 -8.90 -5.37
N GLY A 72 -10.80 -8.64 -4.48
CA GLY A 72 -9.75 -9.60 -4.16
C GLY A 72 -10.24 -10.78 -3.33
N LEU A 73 -11.27 -10.56 -2.50
CA LEU A 73 -11.90 -11.57 -1.66
C LEU A 73 -13.41 -11.62 -1.99
N ASP A 74 -13.81 -12.62 -2.77
CA ASP A 74 -15.19 -12.79 -3.24
C ASP A 74 -15.73 -14.21 -3.04
N ARG A 75 -14.94 -15.12 -2.45
CA ARG A 75 -15.31 -16.51 -2.20
C ARG A 75 -15.17 -16.91 -0.74
N GLU A 76 -16.07 -17.75 -0.27
CA GLU A 76 -16.12 -18.23 1.11
C GLU A 76 -14.82 -18.92 1.55
N ASN A 77 -14.20 -19.70 0.66
CA ASN A 77 -12.98 -20.41 0.96
C ASN A 77 -11.74 -19.50 1.17
N GLN A 78 -11.78 -18.26 0.68
CA GLN A 78 -10.76 -17.26 0.98
C GLN A 78 -10.90 -16.65 2.39
N CYS A 79 -12.07 -16.80 3.01
CA CYS A 79 -12.51 -16.06 4.20
C CYS A 79 -12.84 -16.95 5.39
N ASN A 80 -12.25 -18.14 5.48
CA ASN A 80 -12.49 -19.09 6.56
C ASN A 80 -11.17 -19.62 7.15
N GLY A 81 -11.26 -20.48 8.18
CA GLY A 81 -10.07 -21.05 8.84
C GLY A 81 -9.20 -19.97 9.48
N THR A 82 -7.92 -19.93 9.12
CA THR A 82 -6.96 -18.99 9.67
C THR A 82 -7.29 -17.55 9.27
N ASN A 83 -7.79 -17.34 8.05
CA ASN A 83 -8.21 -16.02 7.57
C ASN A 83 -9.73 -15.81 7.76
N ASN A 84 -10.21 -15.99 8.97
CA ASN A 84 -11.65 -15.90 9.27
C ASN A 84 -12.16 -14.46 9.15
N LEU A 85 -13.17 -14.26 8.28
CA LEU A 85 -13.93 -13.01 8.15
C LEU A 85 -15.41 -13.18 8.56
N VAL A 86 -15.84 -14.39 8.95
CA VAL A 86 -17.25 -14.66 9.29
C VAL A 86 -17.63 -14.05 10.64
N ASP A 87 -16.73 -14.18 11.62
CA ASP A 87 -16.97 -13.73 13.00
C ASP A 87 -16.12 -12.51 13.35
N VAL A 88 -15.76 -11.70 12.37
CA VAL A 88 -14.91 -10.53 12.58
C VAL A 88 -15.70 -9.45 13.33
N GLN A 89 -15.03 -8.80 14.27
CA GLN A 89 -15.63 -7.70 15.05
C GLN A 89 -15.74 -6.43 14.19
N SER A 90 -16.60 -5.50 14.61
CA SER A 90 -16.68 -4.17 13.99
C SER A 90 -15.33 -3.46 13.99
N ASN A 91 -14.96 -2.86 12.88
CA ASN A 91 -13.66 -2.27 12.60
C ASN A 91 -12.47 -3.28 12.67
N GLY A 92 -12.75 -4.57 12.58
CA GLY A 92 -11.74 -5.60 12.32
C GLY A 92 -11.72 -5.98 10.83
N GLY A 93 -11.16 -7.14 10.51
CA GLY A 93 -11.11 -7.65 9.14
C GLY A 93 -9.97 -7.06 8.33
N ILE A 94 -10.21 -6.72 7.08
CA ILE A 94 -9.18 -6.40 6.08
C ILE A 94 -8.73 -4.95 6.15
N HIS A 95 -7.47 -4.76 6.51
CA HIS A 95 -6.84 -3.45 6.70
C HIS A 95 -5.69 -3.22 5.72
N ALA A 96 -5.56 -1.98 5.28
CA ALA A 96 -4.44 -1.40 4.54
C ALA A 96 -3.77 -2.35 3.52
N PRO A 97 -4.48 -2.72 2.44
CA PRO A 97 -3.91 -3.55 1.40
C PRO A 97 -2.87 -2.76 0.59
N THR A 98 -1.82 -3.44 0.15
CA THR A 98 -0.94 -2.93 -0.89
C THR A 98 -1.08 -3.78 -2.15
N ILE A 99 -1.26 -3.12 -3.30
CA ILE A 99 -1.25 -3.77 -4.61
C ILE A 99 0.08 -3.54 -5.33
N ARG A 100 0.66 -4.61 -5.87
CA ARG A 100 1.88 -4.60 -6.68
C ARG A 100 1.70 -5.44 -7.94
N TYR A 101 2.48 -5.11 -8.97
CA TYR A 101 2.54 -5.91 -10.20
C TYR A 101 4.00 -6.26 -10.48
N HIS A 102 4.25 -7.54 -10.72
CA HIS A 102 5.59 -8.03 -11.05
C HIS A 102 5.49 -9.25 -11.96
N GLU A 103 6.23 -9.23 -13.07
CA GLU A 103 6.36 -10.33 -14.02
C GLU A 103 5.03 -10.96 -14.47
N GLY A 104 4.03 -10.14 -14.78
CA GLY A 104 2.73 -10.61 -15.28
C GLY A 104 1.69 -10.93 -14.18
N ILE A 105 2.06 -10.84 -12.92
CA ILE A 105 1.21 -11.18 -11.78
C ILE A 105 0.91 -9.94 -10.93
N PHE A 106 -0.34 -9.77 -10.57
CA PHE A 106 -0.77 -8.84 -9.52
C PHE A 106 -0.69 -9.52 -8.17
N TYR A 107 -0.19 -8.81 -7.19
CA TYR A 107 -0.11 -9.23 -5.79
C TYR A 107 -0.88 -8.21 -4.95
N ILE A 108 -1.74 -8.69 -4.05
CA ILE A 108 -2.28 -7.89 -2.96
C ILE A 108 -1.79 -8.50 -1.66
N ILE A 109 -1.10 -7.70 -0.85
CA ILE A 109 -0.73 -8.05 0.51
C ILE A 109 -1.54 -7.20 1.49
N THR A 110 -2.04 -7.77 2.57
CA THR A 110 -2.90 -7.09 3.53
C THR A 110 -2.90 -7.79 4.88
N THR A 111 -3.55 -7.19 5.87
CA THR A 111 -3.75 -7.77 7.20
C THR A 111 -5.23 -8.00 7.48
N ASN A 112 -5.59 -9.19 7.93
CA ASN A 112 -6.86 -9.42 8.61
C ASN A 112 -6.65 -9.25 10.12
N ILE A 113 -7.30 -8.26 10.71
CA ILE A 113 -7.32 -8.03 12.15
C ILE A 113 -8.51 -8.77 12.72
N TYR A 114 -8.25 -9.87 13.41
CA TYR A 114 -9.27 -10.73 14.00
C TYR A 114 -9.17 -10.78 15.52
N SER A 115 -10.22 -10.36 16.21
CA SER A 115 -10.33 -10.44 17.65
C SER A 115 -11.38 -11.47 18.04
N PRO A 116 -11.00 -12.69 18.39
CA PRO A 116 -11.97 -13.70 18.81
C PRO A 116 -12.63 -13.29 20.14
N VAL A 117 -13.85 -13.79 20.39
CA VAL A 117 -14.58 -13.53 21.66
C VAL A 117 -13.76 -13.93 22.89
N LYS A 118 -12.89 -14.93 22.75
CA LYS A 118 -11.93 -15.37 23.77
C LYS A 118 -10.58 -15.54 23.12
N GLY A 119 -9.60 -14.78 23.57
CA GLY A 119 -8.22 -14.83 23.09
C GLY A 119 -7.68 -13.44 22.69
N PRO A 120 -6.40 -13.36 22.38
CA PRO A 120 -5.79 -12.12 21.93
C PRO A 120 -6.22 -11.80 20.49
N THR A 121 -6.17 -10.52 20.14
CA THR A 121 -6.27 -10.06 18.76
C THR A 121 -5.15 -10.69 17.93
N GLN A 122 -5.50 -11.17 16.75
CA GLN A 122 -4.59 -11.76 15.78
C GLN A 122 -4.40 -10.78 14.62
N PHE A 123 -3.17 -10.66 14.16
CA PHE A 123 -2.79 -9.91 12.97
C PHE A 123 -2.35 -10.93 11.93
N ILE A 124 -3.23 -11.22 10.96
CA ILE A 124 -3.03 -12.27 9.97
C ILE A 124 -2.62 -11.60 8.66
N ASN A 125 -1.32 -11.55 8.40
CA ASN A 125 -0.78 -11.02 7.15
C ASN A 125 -0.85 -12.09 6.07
N PHE A 126 -1.37 -11.77 4.90
CA PHE A 126 -1.49 -12.71 3.78
C PHE A 126 -1.34 -12.03 2.42
N ILE A 127 -1.05 -12.85 1.41
CA ILE A 127 -0.94 -12.43 0.01
C ILE A 127 -1.96 -13.20 -0.82
N ILE A 128 -2.61 -12.52 -1.75
CA ILE A 128 -3.37 -13.12 -2.86
C ILE A 128 -2.80 -12.66 -4.18
N THR A 129 -2.94 -13.50 -5.22
CA THR A 129 -2.37 -13.22 -6.55
C THR A 129 -3.39 -13.42 -7.66
N ALA A 130 -3.23 -12.68 -8.77
CA ALA A 130 -4.00 -12.85 -9.99
C ALA A 130 -3.18 -12.44 -11.22
N GLU A 131 -3.42 -13.07 -12.36
CA GLU A 131 -2.90 -12.60 -13.66
C GLU A 131 -3.76 -11.46 -14.21
N ASP A 132 -5.08 -11.51 -13.99
CA ASP A 132 -6.06 -10.48 -14.33
C ASP A 132 -6.71 -9.93 -13.05
N PRO A 133 -6.56 -8.65 -12.73
CA PRO A 133 -7.13 -8.07 -11.52
C PRO A 133 -8.67 -8.00 -11.52
N ALA A 134 -9.31 -8.13 -12.69
CA ALA A 134 -10.76 -8.30 -12.81
C ALA A 134 -11.22 -9.76 -12.75
N GLY A 135 -10.27 -10.70 -12.74
CA GLY A 135 -10.52 -12.13 -12.68
C GLY A 135 -10.55 -12.70 -11.26
N SER A 136 -10.35 -14.02 -11.19
CA SER A 136 -10.30 -14.71 -9.89
C SER A 136 -8.93 -14.56 -9.25
N TRP A 137 -8.92 -14.17 -7.98
CA TRP A 137 -7.73 -14.13 -7.15
C TRP A 137 -7.46 -15.49 -6.49
N SER A 138 -6.23 -15.77 -6.13
CA SER A 138 -5.84 -17.01 -5.44
C SER A 138 -6.49 -17.14 -4.05
N GLU A 139 -6.35 -18.33 -3.46
CA GLU A 139 -6.52 -18.49 -2.02
C GLU A 139 -5.45 -17.69 -1.26
N PRO A 140 -5.73 -17.23 -0.02
CA PRO A 140 -4.76 -16.51 0.79
C PRO A 140 -3.53 -17.33 1.14
N HIS A 141 -2.35 -16.82 0.81
CA HIS A 141 -1.06 -17.33 1.29
C HIS A 141 -0.70 -16.61 2.57
N ILE A 142 -0.90 -17.27 3.72
CA ILE A 142 -0.61 -16.70 5.03
C ILE A 142 0.89 -16.55 5.22
N ILE A 143 1.33 -15.36 5.64
CA ILE A 143 2.75 -15.08 5.96
C ILE A 143 2.95 -15.24 7.47
N GLU A 144 3.22 -16.48 7.88
CA GLU A 144 3.41 -16.80 9.29
C GLU A 144 4.59 -16.05 9.91
N GLY A 145 4.41 -15.59 11.14
CA GLY A 145 5.46 -14.89 11.89
C GLY A 145 5.71 -13.44 11.48
N ALA A 146 4.94 -12.89 10.54
CA ALA A 146 4.93 -11.46 10.25
C ALA A 146 4.12 -10.72 11.32
N PRO A 147 4.74 -9.89 12.18
CA PRO A 147 4.00 -9.15 13.21
C PRO A 147 3.39 -7.87 12.63
N GLY A 148 2.36 -7.38 13.31
CA GLY A 148 1.77 -6.07 13.06
C GLY A 148 0.85 -6.03 11.84
N ILE A 149 0.71 -4.84 11.27
CA ILE A 149 -0.28 -4.52 10.25
C ILE A 149 0.35 -3.80 9.05
N ASP A 150 -0.49 -3.44 8.09
CA ASP A 150 -0.20 -2.56 6.95
C ASP A 150 1.02 -3.02 6.14
N PRO A 151 1.03 -4.24 5.64
CA PRO A 151 2.19 -4.74 4.93
C PRO A 151 2.32 -4.17 3.53
N ASP A 152 3.57 -3.97 3.09
CA ASP A 152 3.92 -3.77 1.70
C ASP A 152 4.79 -4.92 1.17
N LEU A 153 4.78 -5.09 -0.12
CA LEU A 153 5.59 -6.05 -0.86
C LEU A 153 6.49 -5.30 -1.84
N PHE A 154 7.80 -5.43 -1.66
CA PHE A 154 8.77 -4.75 -2.52
C PHE A 154 9.61 -5.75 -3.31
N PHE A 155 9.61 -5.61 -4.63
CA PHE A 155 10.43 -6.38 -5.57
C PHE A 155 11.68 -5.58 -5.90
N ASP A 156 12.85 -6.05 -5.43
CA ASP A 156 14.12 -5.36 -5.65
C ASP A 156 14.79 -5.79 -6.95
N ASP A 157 15.67 -4.94 -7.49
CA ASP A 157 16.40 -5.16 -8.75
C ASP A 157 17.35 -6.38 -8.69
N ASP A 158 17.73 -6.85 -7.49
CA ASP A 158 18.55 -8.03 -7.28
C ASP A 158 17.75 -9.35 -7.31
N GLY A 159 16.45 -9.27 -7.59
CA GLY A 159 15.53 -10.39 -7.66
C GLY A 159 15.00 -10.87 -6.30
N LYS A 160 15.35 -10.20 -5.21
CA LYS A 160 14.77 -10.46 -3.91
C LYS A 160 13.44 -9.77 -3.75
N VAL A 161 12.59 -10.40 -2.94
CA VAL A 161 11.33 -9.83 -2.52
C VAL A 161 11.37 -9.53 -1.03
N TRP A 162 10.85 -8.39 -0.64
CA TRP A 162 10.88 -7.92 0.72
C TRP A 162 9.46 -7.66 1.24
N PHE A 163 9.21 -8.19 2.42
CA PHE A 163 8.08 -7.79 3.24
C PHE A 163 8.46 -6.53 4.01
N VAL A 164 7.62 -5.52 3.94
CA VAL A 164 7.73 -4.28 4.72
C VAL A 164 6.48 -4.19 5.59
N GLY A 165 6.61 -3.87 6.85
CA GLY A 165 5.46 -3.77 7.73
C GLY A 165 5.71 -2.85 8.91
N THR A 166 4.67 -2.62 9.69
CA THR A 166 4.75 -1.88 10.95
C THR A 166 4.34 -2.77 12.11
N HIS A 167 4.96 -2.57 13.26
CA HIS A 167 4.57 -3.27 14.49
C HIS A 167 4.85 -2.42 15.73
N ASP A 168 4.27 -2.83 16.87
CA ASP A 168 4.56 -2.26 18.17
C ASP A 168 5.98 -2.68 18.59
N LYS A 169 6.77 -1.74 19.08
CA LYS A 169 8.11 -1.99 19.65
C LYS A 169 8.10 -2.83 20.91
N GLY A 170 6.94 -3.19 21.44
CA GLY A 170 6.82 -3.81 22.75
C GLY A 170 7.09 -2.83 23.91
N ASP A 171 7.26 -1.56 23.60
CA ASP A 171 7.31 -0.49 24.60
C ASP A 171 5.91 -0.17 25.08
N LYS A 172 5.60 -0.46 26.34
CA LYS A 172 4.30 -0.16 26.95
C LYS A 172 3.97 1.34 26.99
N ASN A 173 4.95 2.20 26.72
CA ASN A 173 4.79 3.66 26.62
C ASN A 173 4.77 4.13 25.16
N ALA A 174 4.99 3.27 24.17
CA ALA A 174 4.76 3.62 22.77
C ALA A 174 3.25 3.74 22.56
N ASN A 175 2.84 4.87 22.04
CA ASN A 175 1.43 5.17 21.76
C ASN A 175 0.93 4.44 20.48
N GLY A 176 1.08 3.11 20.44
CA GLY A 176 0.64 2.28 19.32
C GLY A 176 1.77 1.82 18.39
N ILE A 177 1.40 1.39 17.21
CA ILE A 177 2.30 0.91 16.14
C ILE A 177 3.25 2.05 15.74
N GLY A 178 4.54 1.80 15.67
CA GLY A 178 5.48 2.90 15.51
C GLY A 178 6.88 2.53 15.07
N GLU A 179 7.08 1.33 14.53
CA GLU A 179 8.36 0.90 13.98
C GLU A 179 8.17 0.17 12.66
N LEU A 180 8.78 0.69 11.60
CA LEU A 180 8.83 0.01 10.32
C LEU A 180 9.98 -0.99 10.29
N TRP A 181 9.70 -2.15 9.73
CA TRP A 181 10.66 -3.22 9.58
C TRP A 181 10.62 -3.83 8.20
N VAL A 182 11.72 -4.45 7.79
CA VAL A 182 11.84 -5.21 6.56
C VAL A 182 12.38 -6.61 6.84
N GLN A 183 11.94 -7.57 6.03
CA GLN A 183 12.47 -8.94 6.04
C GLN A 183 12.34 -9.54 4.64
N GLU A 184 13.33 -10.30 4.17
CA GLU A 184 13.25 -10.99 2.89
C GLU A 184 12.10 -12.00 2.91
N LEU A 185 11.36 -12.11 1.80
CA LEU A 185 10.23 -13.02 1.63
C LEU A 185 10.52 -14.00 0.47
N ASP A 186 10.39 -15.28 0.74
CA ASP A 186 10.43 -16.33 -0.27
C ASP A 186 9.00 -16.56 -0.81
N LEU A 187 8.70 -16.04 -2.00
CA LEU A 187 7.38 -16.18 -2.63
C LEU A 187 7.07 -17.61 -3.09
N THR A 188 8.07 -18.49 -3.22
CA THR A 188 7.82 -19.89 -3.60
C THR A 188 7.30 -20.71 -2.41
N LYS A 189 7.59 -20.27 -1.20
CA LYS A 189 7.20 -20.91 0.05
C LYS A 189 6.22 -20.07 0.87
N TRP A 190 6.04 -18.80 0.51
CA TRP A 190 5.27 -17.81 1.25
C TRP A 190 5.79 -17.64 2.69
N GLN A 191 7.12 -17.58 2.84
CA GLN A 191 7.77 -17.57 4.15
C GLN A 191 8.80 -16.46 4.25
N LEU A 192 8.82 -15.82 5.41
CA LEU A 192 9.87 -14.88 5.78
C LEU A 192 11.22 -15.60 5.89
N LYS A 193 12.30 -14.95 5.43
CA LYS A 193 13.65 -15.50 5.37
C LYS A 193 14.66 -14.52 5.95
N GLY A 194 15.65 -15.05 6.68
CA GLY A 194 16.69 -14.23 7.30
C GLY A 194 16.19 -13.41 8.50
N GLU A 195 16.93 -12.38 8.85
CA GLU A 195 16.64 -11.54 10.02
C GLU A 195 15.66 -10.43 9.66
N ARG A 196 14.76 -10.11 10.60
CA ARG A 196 13.93 -8.92 10.57
C ARG A 196 14.77 -7.73 10.99
N THR A 197 14.75 -6.67 10.20
CA THR A 197 15.50 -5.44 10.47
C THR A 197 14.53 -4.30 10.69
N SER A 198 14.63 -3.65 11.85
CA SER A 198 13.99 -2.37 12.10
C SER A 198 14.70 -1.28 11.29
N VAL A 199 13.96 -0.49 10.53
CA VAL A 199 14.54 0.44 9.57
C VAL A 199 14.22 1.90 9.86
N TRP A 200 13.04 2.19 10.43
CA TRP A 200 12.62 3.57 10.68
C TRP A 200 11.56 3.66 11.78
N THR A 201 11.61 4.76 12.54
CA THR A 201 10.72 5.00 13.70
C THR A 201 9.93 6.30 13.57
N GLY A 202 9.85 6.86 12.36
CA GLY A 202 9.10 8.08 12.09
C GLY A 202 9.95 9.34 12.04
N ALA A 203 9.33 10.44 11.69
CA ALA A 203 9.98 11.74 11.44
C ALA A 203 9.67 12.78 12.52
N CYS A 204 8.46 12.78 13.08
CA CYS A 204 7.96 13.84 13.95
C CYS A 204 7.89 13.44 15.42
N GLY A 205 8.20 12.18 15.77
CA GLY A 205 8.04 11.66 17.12
C GLY A 205 6.57 11.56 17.55
N GLY A 206 5.66 11.56 16.60
CA GLY A 206 4.24 11.29 16.79
C GLY A 206 3.98 9.81 17.08
N CYS A 207 2.71 9.45 17.26
CA CYS A 207 2.32 8.05 17.37
C CYS A 207 2.12 7.42 15.99
N CYS A 208 2.03 6.11 16.00
CA CYS A 208 1.32 5.37 14.97
C CYS A 208 1.97 5.52 13.58
N LEU A 209 3.26 5.22 13.48
CA LEU A 209 3.94 5.10 12.20
C LEU A 209 3.45 3.82 11.52
N GLU A 210 2.66 3.96 10.45
CA GLU A 210 1.92 2.88 9.81
C GLU A 210 1.81 3.08 8.29
N GLY A 211 1.20 2.12 7.57
CA GLY A 211 0.97 2.21 6.13
C GLY A 211 2.25 2.38 5.31
N PRO A 212 3.32 1.59 5.53
CA PRO A 212 4.54 1.78 4.76
C PRO A 212 4.36 1.39 3.30
N HIS A 213 4.91 2.22 2.41
CA HIS A 213 5.13 1.87 1.01
C HIS A 213 6.58 2.09 0.64
N MET A 214 7.23 1.06 0.11
CA MET A 214 8.62 1.12 -0.31
C MET A 214 8.74 1.35 -1.81
N TYR A 215 9.65 2.24 -2.18
CA TYR A 215 10.00 2.54 -3.57
C TYR A 215 11.51 2.58 -3.74
N LYS A 216 11.97 2.38 -4.97
CA LYS A 216 13.38 2.58 -5.34
C LYS A 216 13.47 3.46 -6.56
N ARG A 217 14.34 4.45 -6.51
CA ARG A 217 14.63 5.32 -7.65
C ARG A 217 16.10 5.68 -7.67
N GLU A 218 16.74 5.44 -8.81
CA GLU A 218 18.16 5.78 -9.03
C GLU A 218 19.10 5.22 -7.95
N GLY A 219 18.82 3.98 -7.48
CA GLY A 219 19.59 3.29 -6.46
C GLY A 219 19.24 3.66 -5.01
N THR A 220 18.43 4.69 -4.77
CA THR A 220 17.99 5.10 -3.44
C THR A 220 16.64 4.48 -3.12
N TYR A 221 16.51 3.91 -1.91
CA TYR A 221 15.26 3.40 -1.36
C TYR A 221 14.52 4.51 -0.62
N TYR A 222 13.22 4.57 -0.83
CA TYR A 222 12.32 5.52 -0.17
C TYR A 222 11.25 4.77 0.57
N LEU A 223 11.02 5.16 1.82
CA LEU A 223 9.86 4.75 2.60
C LEU A 223 8.90 5.93 2.70
N MET A 224 7.67 5.71 2.29
CA MET A 224 6.54 6.59 2.55
C MET A 224 5.65 5.91 3.58
N ALA A 225 5.24 6.62 4.62
CA ALA A 225 4.40 6.07 5.67
C ALA A 225 3.50 7.15 6.27
N ALA A 226 2.44 6.74 6.96
CA ALA A 226 1.60 7.63 7.73
C ALA A 226 2.11 7.74 9.17
N GLU A 227 2.00 8.93 9.78
CA GLU A 227 2.31 9.19 11.19
C GLU A 227 1.23 10.10 11.77
N GLY A 228 0.98 10.01 13.07
CA GLY A 228 0.01 10.87 13.78
C GLY A 228 -1.35 10.22 14.04
N GLY A 229 -1.53 8.96 13.65
CA GLY A 229 -2.77 8.20 13.82
C GLY A 229 -3.92 8.68 12.92
N THR A 230 -5.05 7.97 12.96
CA THR A 230 -6.21 8.17 12.08
C THR A 230 -7.08 9.37 12.52
N SER A 231 -6.47 10.52 12.79
CA SER A 231 -7.17 11.72 13.25
C SER A 231 -6.60 12.98 12.60
N PHE A 232 -6.82 14.14 13.21
CA PHE A 232 -6.46 15.43 12.65
C PHE A 232 -4.95 15.62 12.40
N ASN A 233 -4.10 14.91 13.14
CA ASN A 233 -2.64 14.99 13.01
C ASN A 233 -2.06 14.00 11.99
N HIS A 234 -2.91 13.26 11.29
CA HIS A 234 -2.49 12.29 10.27
C HIS A 234 -1.73 12.98 9.14
N ALA A 235 -0.51 12.54 8.87
CA ALA A 235 0.34 13.11 7.84
C ALA A 235 1.20 12.04 7.16
N VAL A 236 1.56 12.28 5.91
CA VAL A 236 2.47 11.42 5.15
C VAL A 236 3.89 11.84 5.38
N MET A 237 4.73 10.90 5.80
CA MET A 237 6.16 11.06 6.03
C MET A 237 6.96 10.31 4.99
N ILE A 238 8.15 10.82 4.67
CA ILE A 238 9.08 10.19 3.74
C ILE A 238 10.46 10.11 4.37
N ALA A 239 11.11 8.97 4.19
CA ALA A 239 12.53 8.76 4.53
C ALA A 239 13.27 8.08 3.38
N ALA A 240 14.59 8.21 3.34
CA ALA A 240 15.42 7.64 2.29
C ALA A 240 16.65 6.92 2.85
N SER A 241 17.14 5.92 2.11
CA SER A 241 18.36 5.18 2.43
C SER A 241 19.03 4.65 1.15
N ASP A 242 20.35 4.46 1.20
CA ASP A 242 21.10 3.78 0.15
C ASP A 242 21.01 2.24 0.26
N LYS A 243 20.40 1.74 1.34
CA LYS A 243 20.23 0.29 1.61
C LYS A 243 18.80 0.01 2.04
N ILE A 244 18.24 -1.09 1.56
CA ILE A 244 16.89 -1.51 1.94
C ILE A 244 16.75 -1.76 3.45
N THR A 245 17.81 -2.22 4.10
CA THR A 245 17.87 -2.45 5.55
C THR A 245 18.23 -1.20 6.34
N GLY A 246 18.28 -0.03 5.71
CA GLY A 246 18.55 1.24 6.35
C GLY A 246 20.02 1.46 6.78
N PRO A 247 20.26 2.41 7.68
CA PRO A 247 19.25 3.28 8.32
C PRO A 247 18.56 4.23 7.31
N TYR A 248 17.32 4.61 7.60
CA TYR A 248 16.57 5.58 6.81
C TYR A 248 16.60 6.96 7.46
N ASP A 249 16.99 7.95 6.68
CA ASP A 249 17.01 9.35 7.10
C ASP A 249 15.69 10.03 6.72
N SER A 250 15.05 10.62 7.72
CA SER A 250 13.79 11.36 7.51
C SER A 250 14.01 12.58 6.61
N ASN A 251 13.09 12.83 5.67
CA ASN A 251 13.13 14.02 4.85
C ASN A 251 12.98 15.28 5.77
N PRO A 252 13.90 16.26 5.71
CA PRO A 252 13.82 17.46 6.54
C PRO A 252 12.63 18.38 6.21
N ARG A 253 11.87 18.05 5.14
CA ARG A 253 10.66 18.75 4.73
C ARG A 253 9.38 17.96 5.03
N ASN A 254 9.46 16.92 5.85
CA ASN A 254 8.27 16.25 6.35
C ASN A 254 7.38 17.24 7.09
N PRO A 255 6.04 17.04 7.02
CA PRO A 255 5.06 17.90 7.68
C PRO A 255 5.26 18.00 9.18
#